data_ec9b25162e85ab24d67e9e80675b115e
#
_entry.id   ec9b25162e85ab24d67e9e80675b115e
#
_cell.length_a   1.000
_cell.length_b   1.000
_cell.length_c   1.000
_cell.angle_alpha   90.00
_cell.angle_beta   90.00
_cell.angle_gamma   90.00
#
_symmetry.space_group_name_H-M   'P 1'
#
loop_
_entity.id
_entity.type
_entity.pdbx_description
1 polymer ?
#
loop_
_entity_poly.entity_id
_entity_poly.type
_entity_poly.pdbx_seq_one_letter_code
_entity_poly.pdbx_strand_id
1 'polypeptide(L)'
;MSMIKLVIPGQPCAKQRPRVVNGHTYTPAKTVNYETLVKQLYIVEHHNRQLDGPLSMTVRAYFQIPKSASQRKATEMQEGKIRPTTKPDWDNVGKIISDALNGLAYRDDSQIVRATVEKYYSDEPRVEVEIQEIGV
;
A
#
# COMPACT_ATOMS: atom_id res chain seq x y z
N MET A 1 -0.62 -4.93 -22.63
CA MET A 1 -1.56 -4.88 -21.51
C MET A 1 -1.33 -3.65 -20.67
N SER A 2 -2.39 -3.10 -20.14
CA SER A 2 -2.29 -1.86 -19.36
C SER A 2 -1.73 -2.11 -17.97
N MET A 3 -0.91 -1.18 -17.51
CA MET A 3 -0.32 -1.19 -16.18
C MET A 3 -0.41 0.20 -15.58
N ILE A 4 -0.70 0.25 -14.28
CA ILE A 4 -0.71 1.47 -13.48
C ILE A 4 0.40 1.36 -12.45
N LYS A 5 1.18 2.43 -12.30
CA LYS A 5 2.16 2.57 -11.22
C LYS A 5 1.81 3.79 -10.39
N LEU A 6 1.97 3.66 -9.08
CA LEU A 6 1.66 4.73 -8.14
C LEU A 6 2.67 4.69 -7.01
N VAL A 7 3.16 5.86 -6.60
CA VAL A 7 4.05 5.98 -5.44
C VAL A 7 3.37 6.87 -4.40
N ILE A 8 3.22 6.35 -3.19
CA ILE A 8 2.66 7.10 -2.07
C ILE A 8 3.82 7.43 -1.14
N PRO A 9 4.21 8.71 -1.02
CA PRO A 9 5.30 9.10 -0.13
C PRO A 9 4.89 8.96 1.34
N GLY A 10 5.90 8.77 2.19
CA GLY A 10 5.70 8.71 3.63
C GLY A 10 5.66 7.29 4.16
N GLN A 11 5.68 7.19 5.49
CA GLN A 11 5.67 5.92 6.19
C GLN A 11 4.44 5.09 5.79
N PRO A 12 4.64 3.81 5.43
CA PRO A 12 3.50 2.96 5.10
C PRO A 12 2.51 2.85 6.24
N CYS A 13 1.23 2.79 5.89
CA CYS A 13 0.13 2.70 6.84
C CYS A 13 -0.61 1.39 6.62
N ALA A 14 -1.18 0.85 7.67
CA ALA A 14 -1.94 -0.39 7.61
C ALA A 14 -3.42 -0.11 7.82
N LYS A 15 -4.26 -0.96 7.22
CA LYS A 15 -5.71 -0.90 7.46
C LYS A 15 -5.98 -1.23 8.91
N GLN A 16 -6.63 -0.31 9.62
CA GLN A 16 -7.05 -0.53 11.00
C GLN A 16 -8.49 -1.01 11.03
N ARG A 17 -8.79 -1.86 12.01
CA ARG A 17 -10.17 -2.33 12.17
C ARG A 17 -11.07 -1.17 12.60
N PRO A 18 -12.32 -1.15 12.14
CA PRO A 18 -13.30 -0.20 12.66
C PRO A 18 -13.44 -0.35 14.17
N ARG A 19 -13.62 0.75 14.86
CA ARG A 19 -13.82 0.78 16.31
C ARG A 19 -15.28 1.04 16.62
N VAL A 20 -15.76 0.48 17.73
CA VAL A 20 -17.13 0.68 18.19
C VAL A 20 -17.10 1.54 19.44
N VAL A 21 -17.80 2.67 19.41
CA VAL A 21 -17.95 3.57 20.56
C VAL A 21 -19.43 3.91 20.69
N ASN A 22 -20.00 3.64 21.88
CA ASN A 22 -21.41 3.88 22.16
C ASN A 22 -22.35 3.26 21.12
N GLY A 23 -22.02 2.03 20.66
CA GLY A 23 -22.81 1.34 19.66
C GLY A 23 -22.62 1.79 18.23
N HIS A 24 -21.79 2.80 17.99
CA HIS A 24 -21.48 3.29 16.65
C HIS A 24 -20.12 2.81 16.18
N THR A 25 -20.05 2.38 14.93
CA THR A 25 -18.79 1.92 14.31
C THR A 25 -18.16 3.07 13.51
N TYR A 26 -16.87 3.25 13.67
CA TYR A 26 -16.13 4.24 12.88
C TYR A 26 -14.74 3.71 12.49
N THR A 27 -14.21 4.22 11.36
CA THR A 27 -12.87 3.92 10.90
C THR A 27 -11.90 4.96 11.49
N PRO A 28 -10.77 4.52 12.09
CA PRO A 28 -9.80 5.47 12.65
C PRO A 28 -9.34 6.51 11.61
N ALA A 29 -9.16 7.74 12.07
CA ALA A 29 -8.81 8.88 11.21
C ALA A 29 -7.52 8.65 10.42
N LYS A 30 -6.54 7.99 11.00
CA LYS A 30 -5.27 7.69 10.33
C LYS A 30 -5.49 6.85 9.08
N THR A 31 -6.35 5.84 9.15
CA THR A 31 -6.72 5.01 8.00
C THR A 31 -7.42 5.84 6.94
N VAL A 32 -8.41 6.63 7.35
CA VAL A 32 -9.19 7.48 6.43
C VAL A 32 -8.26 8.47 5.72
N ASN A 33 -7.38 9.12 6.46
CA ASN A 33 -6.46 10.12 5.91
C ASN A 33 -5.50 9.49 4.90
N TYR A 34 -4.97 8.32 5.20
CA TYR A 34 -4.06 7.64 4.28
C TYR A 34 -4.78 7.19 3.01
N GLU A 35 -5.98 6.63 3.15
CA GLU A 35 -6.78 6.23 1.99
C GLU A 35 -7.12 7.43 1.12
N THR A 36 -7.45 8.57 1.73
CA THR A 36 -7.70 9.81 0.99
C THR A 36 -6.47 10.26 0.21
N LEU A 37 -5.30 10.20 0.82
CA LEU A 37 -4.04 10.53 0.14
C LEU A 37 -3.82 9.64 -1.08
N VAL A 38 -4.00 8.33 -0.92
CA VAL A 38 -3.84 7.37 -2.02
C VAL A 38 -4.79 7.70 -3.17
N LYS A 39 -6.06 7.97 -2.85
CA LYS A 39 -7.07 8.34 -3.85
C LYS A 39 -6.69 9.61 -4.60
N GLN A 40 -6.27 10.64 -3.87
CA GLN A 40 -5.89 11.93 -4.48
C GLN A 40 -4.70 11.78 -5.39
N LEU A 41 -3.67 11.04 -4.98
CA LEU A 41 -2.50 10.79 -5.80
C LEU A 41 -2.85 10.03 -7.07
N TYR A 42 -3.74 9.04 -6.95
CA TYR A 42 -4.21 8.29 -8.11
C TYR A 42 -4.94 9.19 -9.11
N ILE A 43 -5.87 10.01 -8.63
CA ILE A 43 -6.66 10.89 -9.49
C ILE A 43 -5.77 11.90 -10.20
N VAL A 44 -4.80 12.49 -9.49
CA VAL A 44 -3.88 13.46 -10.08
C VAL A 44 -3.04 12.83 -11.18
N GLU A 45 -2.55 11.61 -11.00
CA GLU A 45 -1.62 10.98 -11.94
C GLU A 45 -2.33 10.24 -13.06
N HIS A 46 -3.43 9.55 -12.76
CA HIS A 46 -4.10 8.67 -13.71
C HIS A 46 -5.51 9.11 -14.08
N HIS A 47 -6.02 10.16 -13.44
CA HIS A 47 -7.36 10.69 -13.68
C HIS A 47 -8.43 9.62 -13.42
N ASN A 48 -9.30 9.38 -14.41
CA ASN A 48 -10.37 8.40 -14.28
C ASN A 48 -10.04 7.05 -14.93
N ARG A 49 -8.76 6.76 -15.13
CA ARG A 49 -8.35 5.50 -15.75
C ARG A 49 -8.72 4.33 -14.86
N GLN A 50 -9.39 3.35 -15.44
CA GLN A 50 -9.81 2.16 -14.71
C GLN A 50 -9.42 0.92 -15.51
N LEU A 51 -8.79 -0.03 -14.85
CA LEU A 51 -8.36 -1.28 -15.48
C LEU A 51 -9.51 -2.29 -15.46
N ASP A 52 -9.54 -3.15 -16.46
CA ASP A 52 -10.58 -4.16 -16.65
C ASP A 52 -10.05 -5.56 -16.50
N GLY A 53 -10.96 -6.49 -16.21
CA GLY A 53 -10.66 -7.92 -16.16
C GLY A 53 -9.81 -8.32 -14.95
N PRO A 54 -9.18 -9.50 -15.02
CA PRO A 54 -8.35 -9.98 -13.92
C PRO A 54 -7.07 -9.19 -13.80
N LEU A 55 -6.70 -8.87 -12.57
CA LEU A 55 -5.58 -7.97 -12.26
C LEU A 55 -4.56 -8.65 -11.36
N SER A 56 -3.31 -8.24 -11.53
CA SER A 56 -2.23 -8.51 -10.62
C SER A 56 -1.86 -7.21 -9.90
N MET A 57 -1.75 -7.25 -8.58
CA MET A 57 -1.33 -6.09 -7.80
C MET A 57 -0.07 -6.42 -7.01
N THR A 58 0.92 -5.55 -7.10
CA THR A 58 2.14 -5.64 -6.30
C THR A 58 2.25 -4.39 -5.45
N VAL A 59 2.42 -4.58 -4.14
CA VAL A 59 2.61 -3.49 -3.18
C VAL A 59 3.96 -3.69 -2.52
N ARG A 60 4.84 -2.69 -2.65
CA ARG A 60 6.13 -2.69 -1.98
C ARG A 60 6.13 -1.57 -0.94
N ALA A 61 6.19 -1.94 0.32
CA ALA A 61 6.15 -1.01 1.43
C ALA A 61 7.55 -0.82 2.00
N TYR A 62 8.03 0.42 1.94
CA TYR A 62 9.36 0.80 2.44
C TYR A 62 9.19 1.56 3.74
N PHE A 63 9.63 0.94 4.82
CA PHE A 63 9.53 1.48 6.17
C PHE A 63 10.80 2.24 6.53
N GLN A 64 10.66 3.31 7.31
CA GLN A 64 11.79 4.11 7.76
C GLN A 64 12.79 3.25 8.53
N ILE A 65 14.06 3.36 8.19
CA ILE A 65 15.12 2.74 8.95
C ILE A 65 15.13 3.39 10.34
N PRO A 66 15.10 2.58 11.44
CA PRO A 66 15.09 3.15 12.79
C PRO A 66 16.35 3.97 13.04
N LYS A 67 16.17 5.11 13.71
CA LYS A 67 17.31 5.97 14.09
C LYS A 67 18.30 5.26 15.03
N SER A 68 17.80 4.28 15.79
CA SER A 68 18.61 3.50 16.72
C SER A 68 19.48 2.44 16.03
N ALA A 69 19.28 2.21 14.73
CA ALA A 69 20.05 1.22 13.99
C ALA A 69 21.52 1.66 13.89
N SER A 70 22.45 0.74 14.11
CA SER A 70 23.86 1.01 13.86
C SER A 70 24.07 1.24 12.37
N GLN A 71 25.19 1.90 12.02
CA GLN A 71 25.50 2.16 10.61
C GLN A 71 25.55 0.88 9.79
N ARG A 72 26.12 -0.18 10.34
CA ARG A 72 26.18 -1.49 9.70
C ARG A 72 24.77 -2.03 9.42
N LYS A 73 23.92 -2.02 10.46
CA LYS A 73 22.53 -2.51 10.29
C LYS A 73 21.73 -1.65 9.33
N ALA A 74 21.90 -0.33 9.41
CA ALA A 74 21.22 0.57 8.50
C ALA A 74 21.59 0.29 7.05
N THR A 75 22.87 0.04 6.76
CA THR A 75 23.32 -0.35 5.44
C THR A 75 22.69 -1.66 4.98
N GLU A 76 22.66 -2.67 5.85
CA GLU A 76 22.05 -3.96 5.53
C GLU A 76 20.54 -3.83 5.31
N MET A 77 19.87 -2.94 6.06
CA MET A 77 18.46 -2.62 5.86
C MET A 77 18.24 -1.96 4.50
N GLN A 78 19.07 -1.00 4.14
CA GLN A 78 18.97 -0.30 2.85
C GLN A 78 19.23 -1.26 1.68
N GLU A 79 20.09 -2.24 1.86
CA GLU A 79 20.40 -3.23 0.84
C GLU A 79 19.38 -4.37 0.75
N GLY A 80 18.41 -4.40 1.64
CA GLY A 80 17.38 -5.45 1.66
C GLY A 80 17.80 -6.74 2.34
N LYS A 81 18.97 -6.76 3.01
CA LYS A 81 19.42 -7.93 3.75
C LYS A 81 18.69 -8.10 5.07
N ILE A 82 18.29 -6.99 5.69
CA ILE A 82 17.43 -6.97 6.87
C ILE A 82 16.09 -6.41 6.45
N ARG A 83 15.02 -7.14 6.74
CA ARG A 83 13.66 -6.79 6.34
C ARG A 83 12.79 -6.58 7.60
N PRO A 84 11.74 -5.74 7.50
CA PRO A 84 10.82 -5.55 8.63
C PRO A 84 10.01 -6.82 8.91
N THR A 85 10.13 -7.35 10.10
CA THR A 85 9.42 -8.56 10.51
C THR A 85 8.39 -8.31 11.61
N THR A 86 8.17 -7.05 11.96
CA THR A 86 7.20 -6.64 12.97
C THR A 86 5.97 -6.03 12.29
N LYS A 87 4.98 -5.67 13.08
CA LYS A 87 3.79 -4.99 12.56
C LYS A 87 4.16 -3.71 11.82
N PRO A 88 3.37 -3.31 10.83
CA PRO A 88 2.08 -3.91 10.43
C PRO A 88 2.25 -5.19 9.60
N ASP A 89 1.23 -6.04 9.66
CA ASP A 89 1.19 -7.28 8.89
C ASP A 89 1.02 -6.98 7.41
N TRP A 90 1.54 -7.86 6.56
CA TRP A 90 1.51 -7.69 5.10
C TRP A 90 0.10 -7.51 4.55
N ASP A 91 -0.86 -8.28 5.07
CA ASP A 91 -2.25 -8.23 4.58
C ASP A 91 -2.90 -6.89 4.87
N ASN A 92 -2.64 -6.29 6.02
CA ASN A 92 -3.19 -4.98 6.39
C ASN A 92 -2.56 -3.85 5.55
N VAL A 93 -1.30 -4.00 5.16
CA VAL A 93 -0.63 -3.06 4.26
C VAL A 93 -1.24 -3.15 2.86
N GLY A 94 -1.47 -4.35 2.37
CA GLY A 94 -2.12 -4.54 1.07
C GLY A 94 -3.57 -4.08 1.07
N LYS A 95 -4.28 -4.34 2.16
CA LYS A 95 -5.71 -4.03 2.25
C LYS A 95 -5.99 -2.54 2.20
N ILE A 96 -5.19 -1.71 2.87
CA ILE A 96 -5.44 -0.25 2.84
C ILE A 96 -5.29 0.30 1.42
N ILE A 97 -4.36 -0.24 0.65
CA ILE A 97 -4.15 0.16 -0.74
C ILE A 97 -5.32 -0.31 -1.62
N SER A 98 -5.68 -1.60 -1.52
CA SER A 98 -6.76 -2.13 -2.36
C SER A 98 -8.10 -1.47 -2.05
N ASP A 99 -8.37 -1.16 -0.79
CA ASP A 99 -9.60 -0.47 -0.40
C ASP A 99 -9.61 0.97 -0.91
N ALA A 100 -8.47 1.67 -0.81
CA ALA A 100 -8.38 3.06 -1.28
C ALA A 100 -8.62 3.17 -2.79
N LEU A 101 -8.12 2.22 -3.56
CA LEU A 101 -8.21 2.24 -5.01
C LEU A 101 -9.49 1.58 -5.55
N ASN A 102 -10.30 1.00 -4.68
CA ASN A 102 -11.56 0.35 -5.06
C ASN A 102 -12.52 1.39 -5.66
N GLY A 103 -13.01 1.09 -6.86
CA GLY A 103 -13.86 2.02 -7.60
C GLY A 103 -13.10 3.09 -8.38
N LEU A 104 -11.78 3.18 -8.23
CA LEU A 104 -10.93 4.13 -8.97
C LEU A 104 -10.06 3.41 -10.00
N ALA A 105 -9.10 2.62 -9.55
CA ALA A 105 -8.18 1.91 -10.43
C ALA A 105 -8.83 0.68 -11.07
N TYR A 106 -9.86 0.18 -10.47
CA TYR A 106 -10.65 -0.97 -10.93
C TYR A 106 -12.06 -0.81 -10.41
N ARG A 107 -13.00 -1.58 -10.97
CA ARG A 107 -14.40 -1.50 -10.54
C ARG A 107 -14.59 -2.07 -9.15
N ASP A 108 -13.93 -3.21 -8.89
CA ASP A 108 -14.02 -3.90 -7.61
C ASP A 108 -12.72 -4.67 -7.35
N ASP A 109 -12.30 -4.71 -6.09
CA ASP A 109 -11.07 -5.38 -5.68
C ASP A 109 -11.13 -6.91 -5.88
N SER A 110 -12.33 -7.47 -6.11
CA SER A 110 -12.49 -8.87 -6.50
C SER A 110 -11.83 -9.18 -7.84
N GLN A 111 -11.49 -8.17 -8.64
CA GLN A 111 -10.74 -8.35 -9.89
C GLN A 111 -9.28 -8.71 -9.65
N ILE A 112 -8.76 -8.46 -8.45
CA ILE A 112 -7.38 -8.79 -8.11
C ILE A 112 -7.29 -10.29 -7.84
N VAL A 113 -6.68 -11.01 -8.80
CA VAL A 113 -6.55 -12.48 -8.73
C VAL A 113 -5.16 -12.91 -8.31
N ARG A 114 -4.22 -11.98 -8.28
CA ARG A 114 -2.86 -12.21 -7.79
C ARG A 114 -2.41 -10.96 -7.05
N ALA A 115 -1.98 -11.13 -5.80
CA ALA A 115 -1.50 -10.02 -4.99
C ALA A 115 -0.16 -10.40 -4.38
N THR A 116 0.79 -9.47 -4.46
CA THR A 116 2.11 -9.61 -3.84
C THR A 116 2.32 -8.40 -2.95
N VAL A 117 2.68 -8.64 -1.69
CA VAL A 117 3.02 -7.58 -0.75
C VAL A 117 4.41 -7.86 -0.21
N GLU A 118 5.28 -6.87 -0.36
CA GLU A 118 6.66 -6.96 0.10
C GLU A 118 6.96 -5.82 1.07
N LYS A 119 7.71 -6.11 2.12
CA LYS A 119 8.10 -5.13 3.12
C LYS A 119 9.61 -4.96 3.10
N TYR A 120 10.07 -3.72 3.04
CA TYR A 120 11.47 -3.33 3.00
C TYR A 120 11.73 -2.20 3.98
N TYR A 121 12.99 -1.95 4.26
CA TYR A 121 13.43 -0.71 4.91
C TYR A 121 14.02 0.24 3.88
N SER A 122 13.91 1.54 4.13
CA SER A 122 14.53 2.57 3.30
C SER A 122 14.71 3.84 4.12
N ASP A 123 15.66 4.67 3.73
CA ASP A 123 15.78 6.02 4.27
C ASP A 123 14.74 6.97 3.66
N GLU A 124 14.06 6.52 2.60
CA GLU A 124 12.95 7.25 1.99
C GLU A 124 11.68 6.39 2.09
N PRO A 125 10.94 6.47 3.22
CA PRO A 125 9.73 5.66 3.39
C PRO A 125 8.70 6.01 2.34
N ARG A 126 8.06 4.97 1.80
CA ARG A 126 7.06 5.11 0.75
C ARG A 126 6.37 3.78 0.50
N VAL A 127 5.30 3.82 -0.28
CA VAL A 127 4.68 2.61 -0.83
C VAL A 127 4.68 2.74 -2.34
N GLU A 128 5.16 1.69 -3.01
CA GLU A 128 5.11 1.58 -4.47
C GLU A 128 4.07 0.55 -4.85
N VAL A 129 3.17 0.92 -5.75
CA VAL A 129 2.07 0.07 -6.19
C VAL A 129 2.16 -0.13 -7.70
N GLU A 130 2.02 -1.37 -8.12
CA GLU A 130 1.88 -1.70 -9.54
C GLU A 130 0.63 -2.56 -9.71
N ILE A 131 -0.23 -2.17 -10.64
CA ILE A 131 -1.43 -2.94 -10.98
C ILE A 131 -1.41 -3.20 -12.48
N GLN A 132 -1.54 -4.47 -12.85
CA GLN A 132 -1.42 -4.88 -14.24
C GLN A 132 -2.59 -5.76 -14.63
N GLU A 133 -3.13 -5.50 -15.83
CA GLU A 133 -4.10 -6.39 -16.44
C GLU A 133 -3.39 -7.69 -16.82
N ILE A 134 -3.99 -8.82 -16.44
CA ILE A 134 -3.45 -10.13 -16.78
C ILE A 134 -4.18 -10.62 -18.01
N GLY A 135 -3.43 -10.76 -19.12
CA GLY A 135 -4.00 -11.28 -20.34
C GLY A 135 -4.37 -12.75 -20.23
N VAL A 136 -5.22 -13.17 -21.11
CA VAL A 136 -5.66 -14.57 -21.21
C VAL A 136 -4.88 -15.27 -22.32
#